data_9adf7b13c60184ec5ab6d30bad63d13b
#
_entry.id   9adf7b13c60184ec5ab6d30bad63d13b
#
_cell.length_a   1.000
_cell.length_b   1.000
_cell.length_c   1.000
_cell.angle_alpha   90.00
_cell.angle_beta   90.00
_cell.angle_gamma   90.00
#
_symmetry.space_group_name_H-M   'P 1'
#
loop_
_entity.id
_entity.type
_entity.pdbx_description
1 polymer ?
#
loop_
_entity_poly.entity_id
_entity_poly.type
_entity_poly.pdbx_seq_one_letter_code
_entity_poly.pdbx_strand_id
1 'polypeptide(L)'
;MSQPSQSATHPQYIWFNGTLVPWQDAQVHVMSHALHYGSSVFEGVRAYDTPKGTCIFRLQEHTRRLFDSAKIYWMDVPYSESEVNEACRTVVRENGLKSGYLRPLAFVGNVGLGLHPPLDAKADLMVAALPWGAYLGEEGLKNGVDVCVTSWNRLAPNTIPTGAKAGGNYLSSQLISREAKRNGFAEGLALDVNGYLSEGAGENLFLVKNGVLFTPPATAAILPGITRDTIMTLARDLGYEVCEQALPREALYVADEIFMTGTAAEVTPVRSVDRMKVGAGSRGPVTEQLQNAFFGLFNGKTEDKWGWLTPVND
;
A
#
# COMPACT_ATOMS: atom_id res chain seq x y z
N MET A 1 -3.69 -18.03 19.63
CA MET A 1 -4.31 -16.96 20.44
C MET A 1 -5.08 -16.07 19.51
N SER A 2 -6.40 -16.01 19.65
CA SER A 2 -7.30 -15.15 18.86
C SER A 2 -6.94 -13.69 19.15
N GLN A 3 -6.70 -12.90 18.08
CA GLN A 3 -6.60 -11.45 18.23
C GLN A 3 -7.88 -10.93 18.90
N PRO A 4 -7.78 -9.97 19.83
CA PRO A 4 -8.97 -9.33 20.37
C PRO A 4 -9.71 -8.69 19.20
N SER A 5 -11.00 -8.97 19.08
CA SER A 5 -11.90 -8.26 18.18
C SER A 5 -11.87 -6.79 18.60
N GLN A 6 -11.09 -5.96 17.89
CA GLN A 6 -11.37 -4.55 17.90
C GLN A 6 -12.78 -4.42 17.34
N SER A 7 -13.71 -3.98 18.16
CA SER A 7 -14.96 -3.42 17.70
C SER A 7 -14.56 -2.18 16.87
N ALA A 8 -14.28 -2.40 15.58
CA ALA A 8 -14.08 -1.33 14.65
C ALA A 8 -15.40 -0.55 14.65
N THR A 9 -15.38 0.64 15.19
CA THR A 9 -16.45 1.59 14.97
C THR A 9 -16.48 1.81 13.46
N HIS A 10 -17.52 1.27 12.81
CA HIS A 10 -17.71 1.47 11.38
C HIS A 10 -17.87 2.97 11.12
N PRO A 11 -17.34 3.49 9.98
CA PRO A 11 -17.67 4.84 9.54
C PRO A 11 -19.18 4.95 9.34
N GLN A 12 -19.72 6.15 9.46
CA GLN A 12 -21.15 6.38 9.24
C GLN A 12 -21.49 6.30 7.75
N TYR A 13 -20.60 6.78 6.90
CA TYR A 13 -20.83 6.97 5.47
C TYR A 13 -19.72 6.37 4.61
N ILE A 14 -20.13 5.90 3.44
CA ILE A 14 -19.27 5.56 2.30
C ILE A 14 -19.71 6.44 1.12
N TRP A 15 -18.77 6.98 0.36
CA TRP A 15 -19.08 7.56 -0.93
C TRP A 15 -19.21 6.41 -1.94
N PHE A 16 -20.36 6.34 -2.62
CA PHE A 16 -20.66 5.27 -3.57
C PHE A 16 -21.38 5.86 -4.78
N ASN A 17 -20.82 5.70 -5.95
CA ASN A 17 -21.38 6.13 -7.24
C ASN A 17 -21.93 7.57 -7.22
N GLY A 18 -21.16 8.52 -6.72
CA GLY A 18 -21.50 9.95 -6.76
C GLY A 18 -22.21 10.47 -5.51
N THR A 19 -22.58 9.62 -4.55
CA THR A 19 -23.33 10.01 -3.34
C THR A 19 -22.74 9.42 -2.07
N LEU A 20 -22.96 10.09 -0.93
CA LEU A 20 -22.74 9.50 0.39
C LEU A 20 -23.91 8.59 0.74
N VAL A 21 -23.62 7.34 1.06
CA VAL A 21 -24.60 6.36 1.54
C VAL A 21 -24.23 5.91 2.95
N PRO A 22 -25.21 5.57 3.79
CA PRO A 22 -24.94 4.94 5.08
C PRO A 22 -24.12 3.66 4.91
N TRP A 23 -23.24 3.36 5.85
CA TRP A 23 -22.37 2.17 5.80
C TRP A 23 -23.09 0.87 5.45
N GLN A 24 -24.24 0.62 6.09
CA GLN A 24 -25.04 -0.60 5.91
C GLN A 24 -25.71 -0.70 4.54
N ASP A 25 -25.85 0.42 3.83
CA ASP A 25 -26.53 0.49 2.53
C ASP A 25 -25.57 0.38 1.35
N ALA A 26 -24.25 0.44 1.61
CA ALA A 26 -23.20 0.24 0.61
C ALA A 26 -23.06 -1.25 0.29
N GLN A 27 -23.94 -1.78 -0.55
CA GLN A 27 -24.02 -3.20 -0.89
C GLN A 27 -23.86 -3.42 -2.39
N VAL A 28 -23.36 -4.57 -2.77
CA VAL A 28 -23.25 -5.00 -4.16
C VAL A 28 -23.99 -6.33 -4.36
N HIS A 29 -24.51 -6.53 -5.56
CA HIS A 29 -25.17 -7.79 -5.89
C HIS A 29 -24.15 -8.92 -5.97
N VAL A 30 -24.52 -10.12 -5.52
CA VAL A 30 -23.64 -11.32 -5.56
C VAL A 30 -23.18 -11.71 -6.96
N MET A 31 -23.90 -11.26 -7.99
CA MET A 31 -23.55 -11.45 -9.40
C MET A 31 -22.62 -10.36 -9.95
N SER A 32 -22.08 -9.48 -9.10
CA SER A 32 -21.06 -8.51 -9.54
C SER A 32 -19.86 -9.21 -10.17
N HIS A 33 -19.49 -8.81 -11.37
CA HIS A 33 -18.41 -9.41 -12.15
C HIS A 33 -17.09 -9.48 -11.38
N ALA A 34 -16.80 -8.43 -10.58
CA ALA A 34 -15.62 -8.39 -9.72
C ALA A 34 -15.56 -9.54 -8.70
N LEU A 35 -16.67 -10.02 -8.18
CA LEU A 35 -16.71 -11.15 -7.23
C LEU A 35 -16.39 -12.48 -7.89
N HIS A 36 -16.67 -12.62 -9.19
CA HIS A 36 -16.46 -13.87 -9.93
C HIS A 36 -15.10 -13.89 -10.63
N TYR A 37 -14.62 -12.74 -11.12
CA TYR A 37 -13.44 -12.67 -12.02
C TYR A 37 -12.35 -11.72 -11.53
N GLY A 38 -12.50 -11.09 -10.35
CA GLY A 38 -11.48 -10.21 -9.76
C GLY A 38 -11.32 -8.87 -10.47
N SER A 39 -12.29 -8.46 -11.32
CA SER A 39 -12.26 -7.22 -12.11
C SER A 39 -12.48 -5.98 -11.24
N SER A 40 -11.46 -5.63 -10.50
CA SER A 40 -11.42 -4.44 -9.65
C SER A 40 -10.01 -3.88 -9.55
N VAL A 41 -9.91 -2.57 -9.35
CA VAL A 41 -8.69 -1.86 -9.02
C VAL A 41 -8.93 -0.99 -7.79
N PHE A 42 -7.92 -0.81 -6.95
CA PHE A 42 -8.12 -0.10 -5.70
C PHE A 42 -6.89 0.68 -5.26
N GLU A 43 -7.13 1.60 -4.35
CA GLU A 43 -6.06 2.29 -3.65
C GLU A 43 -6.13 2.10 -2.14
N GLY A 44 -5.00 2.37 -1.51
CA GLY A 44 -4.91 2.57 -0.09
C GLY A 44 -4.24 3.90 0.15
N VAL A 45 -4.92 4.81 0.81
CA VAL A 45 -4.45 6.17 1.05
C VAL A 45 -4.55 6.48 2.53
N ARG A 46 -3.62 7.24 3.10
CA ARG A 46 -3.70 7.64 4.51
C ARG A 46 -4.04 9.11 4.66
N ALA A 47 -4.91 9.38 5.64
CA ALA A 47 -5.09 10.69 6.22
C ALA A 47 -4.38 10.75 7.57
N TYR A 48 -3.75 11.89 7.86
CA TYR A 48 -3.01 12.13 9.09
C TYR A 48 -3.52 13.40 9.78
N ASP A 49 -3.56 13.38 11.11
CA ASP A 49 -3.77 14.57 11.93
C ASP A 49 -2.46 15.37 11.92
N THR A 50 -2.49 16.56 11.35
CA THR A 50 -1.31 17.43 11.21
C THR A 50 -1.53 18.75 11.94
N PRO A 51 -0.47 19.54 12.21
CA PRO A 51 -0.63 20.88 12.78
C PRO A 51 -1.50 21.84 11.95
N LYS A 52 -1.72 21.51 10.67
CA LYS A 52 -2.59 22.28 9.75
C LYS A 52 -4.00 21.69 9.62
N GLY A 53 -4.36 20.72 10.48
CA GLY A 53 -5.59 19.94 10.40
C GLY A 53 -5.38 18.61 9.67
N THR A 54 -6.47 17.90 9.42
CA THR A 54 -6.42 16.61 8.74
C THR A 54 -5.97 16.77 7.28
N CYS A 55 -4.91 16.07 6.89
CA CYS A 55 -4.40 16.06 5.52
C CYS A 55 -4.33 14.64 4.98
N ILE A 56 -4.68 14.47 3.71
CA ILE A 56 -4.51 13.21 2.98
C ILE A 56 -3.14 13.22 2.30
N PHE A 57 -2.35 12.18 2.52
CA PHE A 57 -0.99 12.10 2.03
C PHE A 57 -0.96 11.60 0.58
N ARG A 58 -0.37 12.39 -0.32
CA ARG A 58 -0.16 12.11 -1.75
C ARG A 58 -1.42 11.68 -2.49
N LEU A 59 -2.53 12.37 -2.20
CA LEU A 59 -3.86 12.03 -2.74
C LEU A 59 -3.86 11.99 -4.26
N GLN A 60 -3.27 12.99 -4.92
CA GLN A 60 -3.26 13.10 -6.37
C GLN A 60 -2.55 11.92 -7.04
N GLU A 61 -1.41 11.49 -6.50
CA GLU A 61 -0.64 10.37 -7.06
C GLU A 61 -1.34 9.04 -6.83
N HIS A 62 -2.03 8.88 -5.70
CA HIS A 62 -2.86 7.71 -5.45
C HIS A 62 -4.03 7.65 -6.42
N THR A 63 -4.72 8.76 -6.63
CA THR A 63 -5.82 8.83 -7.60
C THR A 63 -5.33 8.57 -9.02
N ARG A 64 -4.21 9.19 -9.41
CA ARG A 64 -3.58 8.92 -10.71
C ARG A 64 -3.31 7.42 -10.89
N ARG A 65 -2.72 6.76 -9.89
CA ARG A 65 -2.42 5.32 -9.98
C ARG A 65 -3.69 4.45 -10.01
N LEU A 66 -4.80 4.87 -9.38
CA LEU A 66 -6.10 4.21 -9.53
C LEU A 66 -6.55 4.21 -10.99
N PHE A 67 -6.48 5.37 -11.65
CA PHE A 67 -6.85 5.50 -13.07
C PHE A 67 -5.89 4.76 -13.99
N ASP A 68 -4.58 4.79 -13.72
CA ASP A 68 -3.59 4.01 -14.47
C ASP A 68 -3.87 2.50 -14.35
N SER A 69 -4.20 2.03 -13.15
CA SER A 69 -4.58 0.63 -12.92
C SER A 69 -5.87 0.27 -13.66
N ALA A 70 -6.88 1.15 -13.65
CA ALA A 70 -8.11 0.97 -14.39
C ALA A 70 -7.86 0.91 -15.92
N LYS A 71 -7.03 1.81 -16.42
CA LYS A 71 -6.66 1.88 -17.84
C LYS A 71 -5.97 0.60 -18.33
N ILE A 72 -5.09 0.00 -17.53
CA ILE A 72 -4.41 -1.26 -17.86
C ILE A 72 -5.44 -2.39 -18.09
N TYR A 73 -6.53 -2.41 -17.34
CA TYR A 73 -7.60 -3.41 -17.43
C TYR A 73 -8.80 -2.95 -18.29
N TRP A 74 -8.66 -1.85 -19.04
CA TRP A 74 -9.71 -1.27 -19.88
C TRP A 74 -11.02 -0.99 -19.12
N MET A 75 -10.88 -0.64 -17.87
CA MET A 75 -12.00 -0.33 -16.98
C MET A 75 -12.34 1.16 -17.12
N ASP A 76 -13.55 1.45 -17.58
CA ASP A 76 -14.05 2.82 -17.73
C ASP A 76 -14.60 3.31 -16.38
N VAL A 77 -13.86 4.19 -15.73
CA VAL A 77 -14.26 4.85 -14.47
C VAL A 77 -15.00 6.15 -14.83
N PRO A 78 -16.31 6.27 -14.55
CA PRO A 78 -17.13 7.39 -15.03
C PRO A 78 -17.00 8.66 -14.19
N TYR A 79 -15.82 8.91 -13.64
CA TYR A 79 -15.47 10.06 -12.81
C TYR A 79 -14.11 10.60 -13.20
N SER A 80 -13.90 11.91 -13.01
CA SER A 80 -12.58 12.54 -13.14
C SER A 80 -11.72 12.29 -11.90
N GLU A 81 -10.40 12.45 -12.03
CA GLU A 81 -9.47 12.42 -10.90
C GLU A 81 -9.85 13.45 -9.81
N SER A 82 -10.34 14.63 -10.23
CA SER A 82 -10.77 15.69 -9.31
C SER A 82 -11.99 15.28 -8.48
N GLU A 83 -12.98 14.62 -9.10
CA GLU A 83 -14.17 14.11 -8.38
C GLU A 83 -13.80 13.03 -7.39
N VAL A 84 -12.87 12.13 -7.75
CA VAL A 84 -12.38 11.08 -6.83
C VAL A 84 -11.58 11.70 -5.68
N ASN A 85 -10.77 12.72 -5.94
CA ASN A 85 -10.07 13.44 -4.88
C ASN A 85 -11.04 14.11 -3.90
N GLU A 86 -12.09 14.76 -4.41
CA GLU A 86 -13.11 15.35 -3.55
C GLU A 86 -13.93 14.30 -2.81
N ALA A 87 -14.24 13.15 -3.42
CA ALA A 87 -14.87 12.02 -2.74
C ALA A 87 -14.01 11.54 -1.55
N CYS A 88 -12.68 11.46 -1.72
CA CYS A 88 -11.75 11.11 -0.64
C CYS A 88 -11.78 12.14 0.50
N ARG A 89 -11.76 13.44 0.19
CA ARG A 89 -11.87 14.52 1.20
C ARG A 89 -13.21 14.44 1.93
N THR A 90 -14.28 14.27 1.17
CA THR A 90 -15.65 14.21 1.68
C THR A 90 -15.85 13.06 2.67
N VAL A 91 -15.40 11.84 2.37
CA VAL A 91 -15.59 10.71 3.29
C VAL A 91 -14.79 10.88 4.58
N VAL A 92 -13.64 11.52 4.55
CA VAL A 92 -12.85 11.82 5.77
C VAL A 92 -13.58 12.86 6.62
N ARG A 93 -14.06 13.95 5.98
CA ARG A 93 -14.76 15.06 6.62
C ARG A 93 -16.08 14.62 7.24
N GLU A 94 -16.94 13.96 6.47
CA GLU A 94 -18.28 13.57 6.93
C GLU A 94 -18.26 12.44 7.98
N ASN A 95 -17.19 11.64 8.04
CA ASN A 95 -16.97 10.68 9.12
C ASN A 95 -16.20 11.28 10.32
N GLY A 96 -15.84 12.55 10.30
CA GLY A 96 -15.15 13.25 11.39
C GLY A 96 -13.77 12.67 11.71
N LEU A 97 -13.08 12.07 10.74
CA LEU A 97 -11.80 11.41 10.97
C LEU A 97 -10.66 12.41 10.99
N LYS A 98 -9.89 12.42 12.07
CA LYS A 98 -8.62 13.17 12.15
C LYS A 98 -7.47 12.43 11.47
N SER A 99 -7.47 11.11 11.55
CA SER A 99 -6.56 10.23 10.85
C SER A 99 -7.28 8.95 10.46
N GLY A 100 -6.82 8.29 9.40
CA GLY A 100 -7.47 7.06 8.95
C GLY A 100 -6.89 6.51 7.65
N TYR A 101 -7.45 5.40 7.23
CA TYR A 101 -7.10 4.72 5.98
C TYR A 101 -8.27 4.78 5.01
N LEU A 102 -8.02 5.30 3.82
CA LEU A 102 -9.01 5.40 2.76
C LEU A 102 -8.84 4.24 1.78
N ARG A 103 -9.96 3.74 1.30
CA ARG A 103 -10.05 2.68 0.29
C ARG A 103 -10.89 3.14 -0.90
N PRO A 104 -10.31 3.89 -1.86
CA PRO A 104 -10.92 4.00 -3.18
C PRO A 104 -10.89 2.64 -3.89
N LEU A 105 -12.00 2.24 -4.50
CA LEU A 105 -12.14 0.98 -5.22
C LEU A 105 -13.06 1.18 -6.42
N ALA A 106 -12.54 0.92 -7.62
CA ALA A 106 -13.33 0.82 -8.84
C ALA A 106 -13.48 -0.66 -9.21
N PHE A 107 -14.68 -1.08 -9.57
CA PHE A 107 -14.98 -2.49 -9.87
C PHE A 107 -16.10 -2.63 -10.89
N VAL A 108 -16.08 -3.75 -11.62
CA VAL A 108 -17.17 -4.07 -12.55
C VAL A 108 -18.31 -4.72 -11.75
N GLY A 109 -19.46 -4.06 -11.74
CA GLY A 109 -20.66 -4.48 -11.04
C GLY A 109 -21.39 -5.64 -11.72
N ASN A 110 -22.73 -5.70 -11.56
CA ASN A 110 -23.54 -6.73 -12.16
C ASN A 110 -23.85 -6.40 -13.64
N VAL A 111 -23.04 -6.94 -14.52
CA VAL A 111 -23.15 -6.77 -15.99
C VAL A 111 -23.48 -8.09 -16.70
N GLY A 112 -23.93 -9.09 -15.96
CA GLY A 112 -24.15 -10.44 -16.42
C GLY A 112 -22.95 -11.37 -16.25
N LEU A 113 -23.14 -12.64 -16.60
CA LEU A 113 -22.08 -13.65 -16.59
C LEU A 113 -21.32 -13.63 -17.93
N GLY A 114 -20.04 -13.85 -17.86
CA GLY A 114 -19.15 -13.92 -19.01
C GLY A 114 -17.78 -13.39 -18.66
N LEU A 115 -16.76 -13.88 -19.34
CA LEU A 115 -15.38 -13.45 -19.09
C LEU A 115 -15.14 -11.98 -19.47
N HIS A 116 -15.89 -11.49 -20.47
CA HIS A 116 -15.79 -10.12 -20.95
C HIS A 116 -17.03 -9.34 -20.54
N PRO A 117 -16.90 -8.29 -19.72
CA PRO A 117 -17.99 -7.34 -19.53
C PRO A 117 -18.30 -6.63 -20.86
N PRO A 118 -19.51 -6.09 -21.04
CA PRO A 118 -19.82 -5.23 -22.19
C PRO A 118 -18.78 -4.11 -22.33
N LEU A 119 -18.39 -3.79 -23.58
CA LEU A 119 -17.34 -2.79 -23.85
C LEU A 119 -17.70 -1.37 -23.37
N ASP A 120 -18.97 -1.09 -23.21
CA ASP A 120 -19.53 0.18 -22.71
C ASP A 120 -19.86 0.14 -21.21
N ALA A 121 -19.56 -0.98 -20.53
CA ALA A 121 -19.80 -1.10 -19.10
C ALA A 121 -18.96 -0.11 -18.31
N LYS A 122 -19.63 0.69 -17.48
CA LYS A 122 -18.97 1.59 -16.54
C LYS A 122 -18.65 0.86 -15.25
N ALA A 123 -17.50 1.19 -14.67
CA ALA A 123 -17.17 0.71 -13.34
C ALA A 123 -18.00 1.42 -12.28
N ASP A 124 -18.42 0.67 -11.28
CA ASP A 124 -18.83 1.23 -10.00
C ASP A 124 -17.60 1.77 -9.25
N LEU A 125 -17.78 2.87 -8.53
CA LEU A 125 -16.71 3.45 -7.71
C LEU A 125 -17.19 3.69 -6.29
N MET A 126 -16.40 3.24 -5.33
CA MET A 126 -16.62 3.57 -3.92
C MET A 126 -15.37 4.14 -3.26
N VAL A 127 -15.55 4.96 -2.25
CA VAL A 127 -14.50 5.42 -1.34
C VAL A 127 -14.98 5.24 0.09
N ALA A 128 -14.28 4.41 0.85
CA ALA A 128 -14.48 4.27 2.30
C ALA A 128 -13.30 4.88 3.05
N ALA A 129 -13.54 5.43 4.25
CA ALA A 129 -12.51 5.87 5.16
C ALA A 129 -12.73 5.22 6.54
N LEU A 130 -11.69 4.59 7.08
CA LEU A 130 -11.76 3.81 8.32
C LEU A 130 -10.72 4.34 9.32
N PRO A 131 -11.03 4.37 10.62
CA PRO A 131 -9.98 4.54 11.63
C PRO A 131 -8.94 3.44 11.47
N TRP A 132 -7.65 3.80 11.49
CA TRP A 132 -6.58 2.84 11.25
C TRP A 132 -5.34 3.17 12.07
N GLY A 133 -4.78 2.15 12.74
CA GLY A 133 -3.52 2.22 13.46
C GLY A 133 -2.33 1.68 12.65
N ALA A 134 -1.25 1.34 13.35
CA ALA A 134 -0.06 0.72 12.75
C ALA A 134 -0.37 -0.70 12.27
N TYR A 135 -0.20 -0.97 10.97
CA TYR A 135 -0.54 -2.26 10.33
C TYR A 135 0.21 -3.45 10.92
N LEU A 136 1.52 -3.31 11.14
CA LEU A 136 2.37 -4.33 11.75
C LEU A 136 2.61 -4.09 13.26
N GLY A 137 1.79 -3.23 13.87
CA GLY A 137 1.83 -2.87 15.28
C GLY A 137 2.89 -1.81 15.63
N GLU A 138 2.64 -1.06 16.69
CA GLU A 138 3.56 -0.02 17.20
C GLU A 138 4.94 -0.59 17.54
N GLU A 139 4.98 -1.79 18.12
CA GLU A 139 6.22 -2.50 18.45
C GLU A 139 7.00 -2.84 17.17
N GLY A 140 6.30 -3.26 16.09
CA GLY A 140 6.91 -3.54 14.80
C GLY A 140 7.55 -2.32 14.17
N LEU A 141 6.90 -1.16 14.26
CA LEU A 141 7.45 0.11 13.75
C LEU A 141 8.70 0.54 14.52
N LYS A 142 8.77 0.26 15.82
CA LYS A 142 9.87 0.68 16.69
C LYS A 142 11.05 -0.28 16.66
N ASN A 143 10.80 -1.58 16.78
CA ASN A 143 11.83 -2.60 17.00
C ASN A 143 12.05 -3.53 15.81
N GLY A 144 11.22 -3.40 14.77
CA GLY A 144 11.27 -4.25 13.59
C GLY A 144 10.53 -5.57 13.75
N VAL A 145 10.27 -6.20 12.61
CA VAL A 145 9.52 -7.45 12.49
C VAL A 145 10.38 -8.58 11.95
N ASP A 146 9.97 -9.82 12.24
CA ASP A 146 10.59 -11.02 11.67
C ASP A 146 9.88 -11.39 10.37
N VAL A 147 10.62 -11.58 9.29
CA VAL A 147 10.08 -11.95 7.98
C VAL A 147 10.74 -13.22 7.44
N CYS A 148 10.13 -13.83 6.45
CA CYS A 148 10.74 -14.96 5.74
C CYS A 148 10.62 -14.78 4.22
N VAL A 149 11.53 -15.38 3.47
CA VAL A 149 11.36 -15.57 2.04
C VAL A 149 10.46 -16.76 1.82
N THR A 150 9.30 -16.53 1.19
CA THR A 150 8.29 -17.56 0.96
C THR A 150 8.58 -18.42 -0.26
N SER A 151 7.88 -19.54 -0.39
CA SER A 151 7.97 -20.42 -1.57
C SER A 151 7.23 -19.86 -2.79
N TRP A 152 6.37 -18.85 -2.59
CA TRP A 152 5.61 -18.21 -3.65
C TRP A 152 6.39 -17.07 -4.28
N ASN A 153 6.52 -17.09 -5.61
CA ASN A 153 7.08 -15.99 -6.38
C ASN A 153 6.00 -14.94 -6.68
N ARG A 154 6.44 -13.72 -7.02
CA ARG A 154 5.55 -12.70 -7.59
C ARG A 154 5.13 -13.09 -9.01
N LEU A 155 4.05 -12.45 -9.46
CA LEU A 155 3.49 -12.64 -10.79
C LEU A 155 4.53 -12.31 -11.87
N ALA A 156 4.64 -13.18 -12.86
CA ALA A 156 5.60 -13.00 -13.95
C ALA A 156 5.21 -11.80 -14.84
N PRO A 157 6.19 -11.08 -15.42
CA PRO A 157 5.91 -10.11 -16.48
C PRO A 157 5.12 -10.74 -17.63
N ASN A 158 4.21 -9.97 -18.22
CA ASN A 158 3.35 -10.42 -19.33
C ASN A 158 2.42 -11.61 -18.99
N THR A 159 2.09 -11.79 -17.69
CA THR A 159 1.01 -12.69 -17.22
C THR A 159 -0.13 -11.86 -16.63
N ILE A 160 0.04 -11.36 -15.44
CA ILE A 160 -0.85 -10.40 -14.80
C ILE A 160 -0.02 -9.14 -14.44
N PRO A 161 -0.43 -7.93 -14.85
CA PRO A 161 0.38 -6.73 -14.67
C PRO A 161 0.52 -6.34 -13.20
N THR A 162 1.72 -6.47 -12.63
CA THR A 162 2.02 -6.12 -11.23
C THR A 162 2.02 -4.60 -10.99
N GLY A 163 2.25 -3.82 -12.04
CA GLY A 163 2.17 -2.36 -11.98
C GLY A 163 0.75 -1.81 -11.78
N ALA A 164 -0.29 -2.63 -11.98
CA ALA A 164 -1.67 -2.30 -11.66
C ALA A 164 -2.02 -2.77 -10.26
N LYS A 165 -2.63 -1.90 -9.45
CA LYS A 165 -3.15 -2.26 -8.11
C LYS A 165 -4.54 -2.90 -8.24
N ALA A 166 -4.57 -4.13 -8.80
CA ALA A 166 -5.80 -4.86 -9.09
C ALA A 166 -6.13 -5.88 -8.00
N GLY A 167 -7.42 -6.03 -7.68
CA GLY A 167 -7.88 -6.96 -6.66
C GLY A 167 -7.44 -8.40 -6.90
N GLY A 168 -7.47 -8.86 -8.15
CA GLY A 168 -7.03 -10.20 -8.54
C GLY A 168 -5.56 -10.49 -8.22
N ASN A 169 -4.66 -9.48 -8.30
CA ASN A 169 -3.24 -9.64 -8.00
C ASN A 169 -3.00 -10.01 -6.52
N TYR A 170 -3.91 -9.59 -5.64
CA TYR A 170 -3.77 -9.80 -4.20
C TYR A 170 -4.05 -11.24 -3.74
N LEU A 171 -4.51 -12.11 -4.61
CA LEU A 171 -4.53 -13.58 -4.33
C LEU A 171 -3.09 -14.10 -4.16
N SER A 172 -2.14 -13.64 -4.98
CA SER A 172 -0.70 -13.94 -4.79
C SER A 172 -0.20 -13.39 -3.45
N SER A 173 -0.50 -12.14 -3.12
CA SER A 173 -0.15 -11.52 -1.83
C SER A 173 -0.69 -12.30 -0.63
N GLN A 174 -1.93 -12.81 -0.72
CA GLN A 174 -2.52 -13.64 0.34
C GLN A 174 -1.77 -14.96 0.54
N LEU A 175 -1.30 -15.61 -0.53
CA LEU A 175 -0.51 -16.84 -0.44
C LEU A 175 0.81 -16.59 0.28
N ILE A 176 1.52 -15.51 -0.09
CA ILE A 176 2.78 -15.09 0.51
C ILE A 176 2.58 -14.82 2.01
N SER A 177 1.63 -13.94 2.37
CA SER A 177 1.39 -13.56 3.77
C SER A 177 0.90 -14.74 4.62
N ARG A 178 0.02 -15.61 4.07
CA ARG A 178 -0.46 -16.80 4.79
C ARG A 178 0.63 -17.82 5.07
N GLU A 179 1.56 -18.04 4.12
CA GLU A 179 2.71 -18.92 4.33
C GLU A 179 3.60 -18.38 5.45
N ALA A 180 3.95 -17.09 5.42
CA ALA A 180 4.74 -16.46 6.45
C ALA A 180 4.09 -16.62 7.84
N LYS A 181 2.80 -16.30 7.95
CA LYS A 181 2.06 -16.42 9.23
C LYS A 181 1.97 -17.85 9.75
N ARG A 182 1.76 -18.84 8.88
CA ARG A 182 1.79 -20.27 9.28
C ARG A 182 3.14 -20.68 9.83
N ASN A 183 4.22 -20.07 9.32
CA ASN A 183 5.59 -20.36 9.75
C ASN A 183 6.06 -19.48 10.92
N GLY A 184 5.16 -18.67 11.51
CA GLY A 184 5.41 -17.85 12.70
C GLY A 184 6.17 -16.55 12.42
N PHE A 185 6.09 -16.03 11.17
CA PHE A 185 6.65 -14.75 10.78
C PHE A 185 5.55 -13.67 10.68
N ALA A 186 5.96 -12.42 10.82
CA ALA A 186 5.05 -11.28 10.72
C ALA A 186 4.65 -10.99 9.27
N GLU A 187 5.58 -11.16 8.30
CA GLU A 187 5.34 -10.91 6.89
C GLU A 187 6.23 -11.79 6.00
N GLY A 188 5.85 -11.94 4.74
CA GLY A 188 6.55 -12.72 3.73
C GLY A 188 7.16 -11.84 2.65
N LEU A 189 8.41 -12.15 2.30
CA LEU A 189 9.08 -11.61 1.13
C LEU A 189 8.97 -12.59 -0.03
N ALA A 190 8.80 -12.08 -1.23
CA ALA A 190 8.75 -12.88 -2.43
C ALA A 190 9.91 -12.54 -3.39
N LEU A 191 10.33 -13.55 -4.12
CA LEU A 191 11.24 -13.40 -5.25
C LEU A 191 10.42 -13.20 -6.55
N ASP A 192 11.05 -12.66 -7.57
CA ASP A 192 10.54 -12.70 -8.91
C ASP A 192 10.75 -14.08 -9.54
N VAL A 193 10.28 -14.29 -10.76
CA VAL A 193 10.41 -15.58 -11.48
C VAL A 193 11.86 -15.93 -11.86
N ASN A 194 12.79 -15.00 -11.77
CA ASN A 194 14.22 -15.18 -12.04
C ASN A 194 15.02 -15.43 -10.76
N GLY A 195 14.37 -15.43 -9.58
CA GLY A 195 15.01 -15.66 -8.30
C GLY A 195 15.60 -14.41 -7.62
N TYR A 196 15.34 -13.22 -8.14
CA TYR A 196 15.73 -11.96 -7.52
C TYR A 196 14.66 -11.47 -6.56
N LEU A 197 15.07 -10.63 -5.59
CA LEU A 197 14.16 -9.99 -4.65
C LEU A 197 13.13 -9.14 -5.42
N SER A 198 11.86 -9.27 -5.04
CA SER A 198 10.77 -8.48 -5.55
C SER A 198 10.24 -7.54 -4.45
N GLU A 199 9.26 -7.96 -3.72
CA GLU A 199 8.61 -7.17 -2.67
C GLU A 199 7.99 -8.06 -1.58
N GLY A 200 7.45 -7.46 -0.52
CA GLY A 200 6.62 -8.17 0.45
C GLY A 200 5.23 -8.51 -0.10
N ALA A 201 4.36 -9.09 0.74
CA ALA A 201 2.99 -9.40 0.32
C ALA A 201 2.19 -8.13 -0.02
N GLY A 202 2.45 -7.01 0.66
CA GLY A 202 1.79 -5.73 0.42
C GLY A 202 2.73 -4.52 0.52
N GLU A 203 4.03 -4.72 0.58
CA GLU A 203 5.05 -3.71 0.85
C GLU A 203 6.22 -3.80 -0.14
N ASN A 204 6.80 -2.66 -0.50
CA ASN A 204 8.09 -2.64 -1.19
C ASN A 204 9.25 -2.84 -0.19
N LEU A 205 10.40 -3.26 -0.69
CA LEU A 205 11.57 -3.65 0.09
C LEU A 205 12.73 -2.69 -0.15
N PHE A 206 13.43 -2.35 0.93
CA PHE A 206 14.70 -1.64 0.93
C PHE A 206 15.75 -2.37 1.76
N LEU A 207 16.99 -2.37 1.27
CA LEU A 207 18.17 -2.85 1.96
C LEU A 207 19.15 -1.68 2.10
N VAL A 208 19.82 -1.61 3.25
CA VAL A 208 20.96 -0.69 3.44
C VAL A 208 22.23 -1.52 3.52
N LYS A 209 23.22 -1.13 2.73
CA LYS A 209 24.56 -1.72 2.79
C LYS A 209 25.62 -0.66 2.58
N ASN A 210 26.55 -0.56 3.55
CA ASN A 210 27.64 0.44 3.53
C ASN A 210 27.12 1.88 3.33
N GLY A 211 25.97 2.22 3.90
CA GLY A 211 25.35 3.54 3.80
C GLY A 211 24.60 3.83 2.50
N VAL A 212 24.54 2.89 1.56
CA VAL A 212 23.77 2.99 0.30
C VAL A 212 22.42 2.27 0.47
N LEU A 213 21.34 2.87 -0.02
CA LEU A 213 20.03 2.27 -0.08
C LEU A 213 19.84 1.52 -1.40
N PHE A 214 19.45 0.27 -1.32
CA PHE A 214 19.10 -0.56 -2.46
C PHE A 214 17.62 -0.94 -2.43
N THR A 215 16.97 -0.96 -3.58
CA THR A 215 15.58 -1.42 -3.71
C THR A 215 15.39 -2.14 -5.06
N PRO A 216 14.57 -3.20 -5.12
CA PRO A 216 14.26 -3.85 -6.38
C PRO A 216 13.69 -2.86 -7.41
N PRO A 217 14.06 -2.96 -8.69
CA PRO A 217 13.57 -2.11 -9.77
C PRO A 217 12.14 -2.50 -10.17
N ALA A 218 11.45 -1.65 -10.92
CA ALA A 218 10.11 -1.96 -11.43
C ALA A 218 10.05 -3.26 -12.24
N THR A 219 11.15 -3.65 -12.89
CA THR A 219 11.27 -4.91 -13.66
C THR A 219 11.26 -6.16 -12.78
N ALA A 220 11.42 -6.04 -11.47
CA ALA A 220 11.34 -7.14 -10.51
C ALA A 220 9.89 -7.47 -10.09
N ALA A 221 8.91 -7.17 -10.93
CA ALA A 221 7.49 -7.45 -10.72
C ALA A 221 6.90 -6.82 -9.45
N ILE A 222 7.40 -5.67 -9.04
CA ILE A 222 6.88 -4.89 -7.92
C ILE A 222 5.71 -3.99 -8.32
N LEU A 223 4.89 -3.59 -7.35
CA LEU A 223 4.04 -2.42 -7.50
C LEU A 223 4.90 -1.16 -7.33
N PRO A 224 4.81 -0.14 -8.23
CA PRO A 224 5.48 1.14 -8.04
C PRO A 224 4.84 1.87 -6.84
N GLY A 225 5.38 1.64 -5.66
CA GLY A 225 4.84 2.12 -4.39
C GLY A 225 5.01 3.63 -4.23
N ILE A 226 3.94 4.33 -3.83
CA ILE A 226 4.00 5.78 -3.55
C ILE A 226 4.82 6.04 -2.29
N THR A 227 4.71 5.19 -1.27
CA THR A 227 5.58 5.28 -0.09
C THR A 227 7.03 4.95 -0.44
N ARG A 228 7.28 3.97 -1.34
CA ARG A 228 8.63 3.68 -1.86
C ARG A 228 9.23 4.94 -2.52
N ASP A 229 8.50 5.60 -3.40
CA ASP A 229 8.93 6.83 -4.06
C ASP A 229 9.18 7.96 -3.05
N THR A 230 8.31 8.10 -2.05
CA THR A 230 8.50 9.05 -0.94
C THR A 230 9.83 8.80 -0.21
N ILE A 231 10.12 7.55 0.15
CA ILE A 231 11.35 7.20 0.88
C ILE A 231 12.59 7.41 0.01
N MET A 232 12.54 7.08 -1.28
CA MET A 232 13.66 7.38 -2.19
C MET A 232 13.92 8.89 -2.30
N THR A 233 12.85 9.70 -2.33
CA THR A 233 12.95 11.16 -2.37
C THR A 233 13.54 11.73 -1.07
N LEU A 234 13.03 11.30 0.09
CA LEU A 234 13.54 11.70 1.40
C LEU A 234 14.98 11.25 1.62
N ALA A 235 15.33 10.04 1.19
CA ALA A 235 16.70 9.53 1.30
C ALA A 235 17.69 10.39 0.51
N ARG A 236 17.37 10.73 -0.73
CA ARG A 236 18.20 11.63 -1.55
C ARG A 236 18.32 13.03 -0.95
N ASP A 237 17.22 13.54 -0.39
CA ASP A 237 17.20 14.83 0.31
C ASP A 237 18.08 14.84 1.57
N LEU A 238 18.21 13.71 2.23
CA LEU A 238 19.09 13.48 3.38
C LEU A 238 20.55 13.16 2.96
N GLY A 239 20.85 13.11 1.66
CA GLY A 239 22.19 12.85 1.13
C GLY A 239 22.56 11.38 0.97
N TYR A 240 21.62 10.47 1.09
CA TYR A 240 21.85 9.04 0.82
C TYR A 240 21.86 8.74 -0.69
N GLU A 241 22.76 7.87 -1.09
CA GLU A 241 22.72 7.24 -2.41
C GLU A 241 21.59 6.20 -2.44
N VAL A 242 20.77 6.19 -3.51
CA VAL A 242 19.66 5.26 -3.71
C VAL A 242 19.81 4.57 -5.05
N CYS A 243 19.98 3.25 -5.02
CA CYS A 243 20.18 2.38 -6.17
C CYS A 243 18.98 1.47 -6.40
N GLU A 244 18.36 1.56 -7.58
CA GLU A 244 17.36 0.61 -8.05
C GLU A 244 18.06 -0.47 -8.88
N GLN A 245 18.15 -1.70 -8.34
CA GLN A 245 18.84 -2.79 -9.04
C GLN A 245 18.27 -4.15 -8.63
N ALA A 246 18.49 -5.16 -9.49
CA ALA A 246 18.21 -6.56 -9.16
C ALA A 246 19.10 -7.01 -7.99
N LEU A 247 18.49 -7.62 -6.99
CA LEU A 247 19.15 -8.05 -5.76
C LEU A 247 18.95 -9.55 -5.59
N PRO A 248 20.01 -10.34 -5.45
CA PRO A 248 19.86 -11.76 -5.18
C PRO A 248 19.40 -11.99 -3.73
N ARG A 249 18.81 -13.17 -3.46
CA ARG A 249 18.25 -13.49 -2.13
C ARG A 249 19.27 -13.32 -1.00
N GLU A 250 20.51 -13.72 -1.21
CA GLU A 250 21.57 -13.66 -0.21
C GLU A 250 21.91 -12.23 0.23
N ALA A 251 21.55 -11.21 -0.57
CA ALA A 251 21.70 -9.81 -0.15
C ALA A 251 20.96 -9.49 1.14
N LEU A 252 19.85 -10.20 1.43
CA LEU A 252 19.09 -10.06 2.67
C LEU A 252 19.93 -10.44 3.91
N TYR A 253 20.77 -11.45 3.80
CA TYR A 253 21.51 -12.00 4.95
C TYR A 253 22.77 -11.19 5.30
N VAL A 254 23.22 -10.35 4.37
CA VAL A 254 24.44 -9.52 4.57
C VAL A 254 24.12 -8.02 4.63
N ALA A 255 22.85 -7.64 4.55
CA ALA A 255 22.41 -6.26 4.69
C ALA A 255 22.70 -5.72 6.09
N ASP A 256 23.04 -4.44 6.19
CA ASP A 256 23.24 -3.75 7.46
C ASP A 256 21.90 -3.40 8.10
N GLU A 257 20.90 -3.01 7.27
CA GLU A 257 19.52 -2.76 7.64
C GLU A 257 18.60 -3.24 6.53
N ILE A 258 17.38 -3.62 6.87
CA ILE A 258 16.28 -3.88 5.95
C ILE A 258 15.03 -3.20 6.48
N PHE A 259 14.23 -2.63 5.59
CA PHE A 259 12.92 -2.14 5.92
C PHE A 259 11.94 -2.30 4.76
N MET A 260 10.66 -2.33 5.10
CA MET A 260 9.55 -2.40 4.15
C MET A 260 8.79 -1.09 4.13
N THR A 261 8.19 -0.76 2.97
CA THR A 261 7.42 0.47 2.80
C THR A 261 6.08 0.22 2.13
N GLY A 262 5.05 0.88 2.62
CA GLY A 262 3.71 0.83 2.04
C GLY A 262 2.77 1.80 2.76
N THR A 263 1.65 2.13 2.16
CA THR A 263 0.69 3.04 2.79
C THR A 263 0.16 2.50 4.12
N ALA A 264 -0.10 1.19 4.20
CA ALA A 264 -0.55 0.56 5.44
C ALA A 264 0.60 0.34 6.44
N ALA A 265 1.75 -0.15 5.94
CA ALA A 265 2.93 -0.49 6.73
C ALA A 265 3.82 0.72 7.05
N GLU A 266 3.60 1.85 6.39
CA GLU A 266 4.43 3.06 6.50
C GLU A 266 5.90 2.74 6.21
N VAL A 267 6.79 2.86 7.19
CA VAL A 267 8.19 2.45 7.11
C VAL A 267 8.45 1.47 8.24
N THR A 268 8.43 0.19 7.94
CA THR A 268 8.57 -0.88 8.94
C THR A 268 9.94 -1.54 8.86
N PRO A 269 10.78 -1.46 9.90
CA PRO A 269 12.06 -2.15 9.96
C PRO A 269 11.90 -3.68 9.95
N VAL A 270 12.87 -4.38 9.39
CA VAL A 270 13.01 -5.84 9.46
C VAL A 270 14.18 -6.18 10.35
N ARG A 271 13.92 -6.90 11.45
CA ARG A 271 14.96 -7.28 12.41
C ARG A 271 15.58 -8.65 12.16
N SER A 272 14.87 -9.51 11.43
CA SER A 272 15.39 -10.82 11.01
C SER A 272 14.72 -11.30 9.73
N VAL A 273 15.46 -12.06 8.92
CA VAL A 273 14.97 -12.76 7.73
C VAL A 273 15.30 -14.25 7.91
N ASP A 274 14.32 -15.13 7.69
CA ASP A 274 14.49 -16.59 7.82
C ASP A 274 15.16 -16.99 9.16
N ARG A 275 14.83 -16.26 10.27
CA ARG A 275 15.41 -16.38 11.62
C ARG A 275 16.88 -15.95 11.75
N MET A 276 17.47 -15.39 10.69
CA MET A 276 18.81 -14.79 10.74
C MET A 276 18.67 -13.29 11.03
N LYS A 277 19.41 -12.80 11.99
CA LYS A 277 19.41 -11.37 12.37
C LYS A 277 19.90 -10.51 11.21
N VAL A 278 19.21 -9.38 10.99
CA VAL A 278 19.67 -8.30 10.14
C VAL A 278 20.40 -7.27 10.99
N GLY A 279 21.65 -6.98 10.68
CA GLY A 279 22.45 -6.02 11.44
C GLY A 279 22.46 -6.29 12.94
N ALA A 280 22.02 -5.34 13.75
CA ALA A 280 21.92 -5.48 15.20
C ALA A 280 20.70 -6.30 15.66
N GLY A 281 19.80 -6.72 14.78
CA GLY A 281 18.55 -7.40 15.11
C GLY A 281 17.46 -6.45 15.64
N SER A 282 17.52 -5.20 15.24
CA SER A 282 16.56 -4.13 15.57
C SER A 282 16.60 -3.06 14.50
N ARG A 283 15.73 -2.03 14.62
CA ARG A 283 15.77 -0.87 13.73
C ARG A 283 17.17 -0.24 13.72
N GLY A 284 17.75 -0.07 12.53
CA GLY A 284 19.04 0.58 12.35
C GLY A 284 18.92 2.10 12.19
N PRO A 285 20.07 2.82 12.25
CA PRO A 285 20.11 4.28 12.27
C PRO A 285 19.61 4.93 10.96
N VAL A 286 19.86 4.33 9.81
CA VAL A 286 19.37 4.87 8.52
C VAL A 286 17.86 4.76 8.44
N THR A 287 17.32 3.61 8.80
CA THR A 287 15.85 3.38 8.87
C THR A 287 15.21 4.35 9.86
N GLU A 288 15.81 4.57 11.03
CA GLU A 288 15.31 5.53 12.03
C GLU A 288 15.29 6.96 11.48
N GLN A 289 16.34 7.38 10.80
CA GLN A 289 16.41 8.70 10.21
C GLN A 289 15.35 8.89 9.11
N LEU A 290 15.13 7.89 8.26
CA LEU A 290 14.09 7.91 7.24
C LEU A 290 12.69 7.90 7.84
N GLN A 291 12.45 7.12 8.90
CA GLN A 291 11.19 7.18 9.65
C GLN A 291 10.96 8.57 10.25
N ASN A 292 11.97 9.17 10.86
CA ASN A 292 11.86 10.50 11.44
C ASN A 292 11.53 11.56 10.38
N ALA A 293 12.14 11.49 9.21
CA ALA A 293 11.84 12.36 8.09
C ALA A 293 10.40 12.14 7.57
N PHE A 294 9.99 10.88 7.40
CA PHE A 294 8.66 10.50 6.92
C PHE A 294 7.55 10.94 7.90
N PHE A 295 7.64 10.55 9.17
CA PHE A 295 6.65 10.93 10.17
C PHE A 295 6.73 12.42 10.52
N GLY A 296 7.89 13.03 10.32
CA GLY A 296 8.11 14.46 10.44
C GLY A 296 7.20 15.30 9.55
N LEU A 297 6.84 14.79 8.36
CA LEU A 297 5.88 15.44 7.46
C LEU A 297 4.53 15.67 8.13
N PHE A 298 4.08 14.72 8.95
CA PHE A 298 2.75 14.76 9.55
C PHE A 298 2.72 15.51 10.88
N ASN A 299 3.83 15.56 11.61
CA ASN A 299 3.92 16.29 12.87
C ASN A 299 4.57 17.68 12.74
N GLY A 300 4.88 18.11 11.51
CA GLY A 300 5.44 19.43 11.19
C GLY A 300 6.94 19.59 11.45
N LYS A 301 7.67 18.51 11.76
CA LYS A 301 9.13 18.54 11.94
C LYS A 301 9.90 18.46 10.63
N THR A 302 9.32 17.89 9.58
CA THR A 302 9.83 17.89 8.21
C THR A 302 8.95 18.80 7.36
N GLU A 303 9.56 19.73 6.65
CA GLU A 303 8.85 20.61 5.73
C GLU A 303 8.32 19.82 4.54
N ASP A 304 7.02 19.98 4.21
CA ASP A 304 6.42 19.44 3.00
C ASP A 304 6.72 20.37 1.80
N LYS A 305 7.94 20.34 1.32
CA LYS A 305 8.37 21.13 0.14
C LYS A 305 7.93 20.54 -1.20
N TRP A 306 7.30 19.36 -1.17
CA TRP A 306 6.81 18.67 -2.36
C TRP A 306 5.29 18.84 -2.57
N GLY A 307 4.56 19.40 -1.58
CA GLY A 307 3.12 19.56 -1.65
C GLY A 307 2.36 18.22 -1.54
N TRP A 308 2.88 17.28 -0.75
CA TRP A 308 2.29 15.95 -0.60
C TRP A 308 1.07 15.90 0.33
N LEU A 309 0.87 16.93 1.13
CA LEU A 309 -0.22 17.02 2.09
C LEU A 309 -1.41 17.77 1.50
N THR A 310 -2.49 17.06 1.19
CA THR A 310 -3.75 17.66 0.72
C THR A 310 -4.69 17.87 1.90
N PRO A 311 -5.06 19.12 2.24
CA PRO A 311 -6.00 19.39 3.32
C PRO A 311 -7.37 18.76 3.04
N VAL A 312 -8.02 18.24 4.08
CA VAL A 312 -9.41 17.72 4.00
C VAL A 312 -10.42 18.87 3.99
N ASN A 313 -10.15 19.91 4.76
CA ASN A 313 -10.94 21.14 4.77
C ASN A 313 -10.16 22.24 4.03
N ASP A 314 -10.90 23.13 3.39
CA ASP A 314 -10.35 24.31 2.71
C ASP A 314 -9.88 25.34 3.71
#